data_a8d99fd24dffbb84d5da95ae5a5fe416
#
_entry.id   a8d99fd24dffbb84d5da95ae5a5fe416
#
_cell.length_a   1.000
_cell.length_b   1.000
_cell.length_c   1.000
_cell.angle_alpha   90.00
_cell.angle_beta   90.00
_cell.angle_gamma   90.00
#
_symmetry.space_group_name_H-M   'P 1'
#
loop_
_entity.id
_entity.type
_entity.pdbx_description
1 polymer ?
#
loop_
_entity_poly.entity_id
_entity_poly.type
_entity_poly.pdbx_seq_one_letter_code
_entity_poly.pdbx_strand_id
1 'polypeptide(L)'
;MSHAVESSFLRSLRRELERGPFQRFEGSFGQVRQEIEGYDVLDPMDGFPRLAEFRDELAGLLRRNGRAIAGMATWWPNEAGVARYRPGSIGITPHLDGKWYRRLVVVVTVNGTAPFSVCHDRAGEVIERWDAGPGNLTLMRAPGLAGHRDGRPFHTVEGPRRGTRCSIGFRMNTRPAETAKP
;
A
#
# COMPACT_ATOMS: atom_id res chain seq x y z
N MET A 1 0.56 -4.76 12.77
CA MET A 1 -0.74 -4.97 13.49
C MET A 1 -1.54 -5.98 12.69
N SER A 2 -1.85 -7.13 13.30
CA SER A 2 -2.66 -8.19 12.69
C SER A 2 -4.13 -8.05 13.10
N HIS A 3 -5.05 -8.39 12.19
CA HIS A 3 -6.49 -8.35 12.41
C HIS A 3 -7.06 -6.99 12.87
N ALA A 4 -6.48 -5.90 12.38
CA ALA A 4 -6.94 -4.54 12.71
C ALA A 4 -8.27 -4.15 12.02
N VAL A 5 -8.74 -4.94 11.05
CA VAL A 5 -9.95 -4.69 10.26
C VAL A 5 -10.86 -5.91 10.32
N GLU A 6 -12.16 -5.69 10.53
CA GLU A 6 -13.15 -6.76 10.61
C GLU A 6 -13.29 -7.56 9.30
N SER A 7 -13.42 -8.88 9.43
CA SER A 7 -13.53 -9.79 8.28
C SER A 7 -14.76 -9.55 7.40
N SER A 8 -15.87 -9.10 7.99
CA SER A 8 -17.12 -8.73 7.27
C SER A 8 -16.89 -7.54 6.36
N PHE A 9 -16.23 -6.51 6.88
CA PHE A 9 -15.86 -5.30 6.14
C PHE A 9 -14.89 -5.65 5.00
N LEU A 10 -13.84 -6.43 5.29
CA LEU A 10 -12.87 -6.85 4.27
C LEU A 10 -13.52 -7.61 3.12
N ARG A 11 -14.51 -8.48 3.40
CA ARG A 11 -15.25 -9.18 2.32
C ARG A 11 -16.06 -8.22 1.46
N SER A 12 -16.67 -7.21 2.05
CA SER A 12 -17.44 -6.19 1.32
C SER A 12 -16.52 -5.31 0.47
N LEU A 13 -15.42 -4.84 1.06
CA LEU A 13 -14.39 -4.05 0.38
C LEU A 13 -13.77 -4.83 -0.78
N ARG A 14 -13.42 -6.09 -0.58
CA ARG A 14 -12.91 -6.96 -1.65
C ARG A 14 -13.84 -7.00 -2.85
N ARG A 15 -15.16 -7.23 -2.65
CA ARG A 15 -16.14 -7.28 -3.73
C ARG A 15 -16.23 -5.96 -4.50
N GLU A 16 -16.06 -4.84 -3.83
CA GLU A 16 -16.00 -3.53 -4.48
C GLU A 16 -14.73 -3.42 -5.34
N LEU A 17 -13.56 -3.71 -4.77
CA LEU A 17 -12.28 -3.60 -5.47
C LEU A 17 -12.17 -4.55 -6.67
N GLU A 18 -12.77 -5.74 -6.62
CA GLU A 18 -12.76 -6.70 -7.72
C GLU A 18 -13.41 -6.17 -9.01
N ARG A 19 -14.24 -5.12 -8.93
CA ARG A 19 -14.89 -4.45 -10.07
C ARG A 19 -14.00 -3.38 -10.72
N GLY A 20 -12.88 -3.04 -10.11
CA GLY A 20 -11.99 -2.00 -10.61
C GLY A 20 -11.24 -2.39 -11.89
N PRO A 21 -10.67 -1.41 -12.58
CA PRO A 21 -10.05 -1.56 -13.90
C PRO A 21 -8.61 -2.12 -13.78
N PHE A 22 -8.44 -3.33 -13.31
CA PHE A 22 -7.13 -3.95 -13.19
C PHE A 22 -6.36 -3.97 -14.50
N GLN A 23 -5.16 -3.44 -14.46
CA GLN A 23 -4.17 -3.52 -15.53
C GLN A 23 -3.00 -4.38 -15.09
N ARG A 24 -2.32 -5.02 -16.04
CA ARG A 24 -1.11 -5.80 -15.78
C ARG A 24 0.12 -4.91 -15.79
N PHE A 25 0.95 -5.10 -14.79
CA PHE A 25 2.27 -4.51 -14.69
C PHE A 25 3.28 -5.65 -14.56
N GLU A 26 3.82 -6.07 -15.70
CA GLU A 26 4.80 -7.15 -15.79
C GLU A 26 6.06 -6.65 -16.47
N GLY A 27 7.23 -6.86 -15.85
CA GLY A 27 8.52 -6.48 -16.39
C GLY A 27 9.36 -5.60 -15.48
N SER A 28 10.29 -4.88 -16.06
CA SER A 28 11.24 -4.01 -15.36
C SER A 28 10.87 -2.55 -15.54
N PHE A 29 10.75 -1.85 -14.43
CA PHE A 29 10.52 -0.40 -14.36
C PHE A 29 11.77 0.22 -13.70
N GLY A 30 12.71 0.65 -14.51
CA GLY A 30 14.05 0.98 -14.05
C GLY A 30 14.75 -0.25 -13.46
N GLN A 31 15.08 -0.21 -12.17
CA GLN A 31 15.73 -1.31 -11.46
C GLN A 31 14.73 -2.22 -10.70
N VAL A 32 13.45 -1.92 -10.77
CA VAL A 32 12.40 -2.70 -10.08
C VAL A 32 11.74 -3.64 -11.06
N ARG A 33 11.70 -4.92 -10.72
CA ARG A 33 10.89 -5.92 -11.44
C ARG A 33 9.58 -6.11 -10.70
N GLN A 34 8.50 -6.20 -11.46
CA GLN A 34 7.17 -6.47 -10.87
C GLN A 34 6.33 -7.37 -11.77
N GLU A 35 5.49 -8.15 -11.10
CA GLU A 35 4.46 -9.00 -11.70
C GLU A 35 3.20 -8.86 -10.86
N ILE A 36 2.42 -7.86 -11.15
CA ILE A 36 1.18 -7.53 -10.43
C ILE A 36 0.09 -7.13 -11.41
N GLU A 37 -1.13 -7.13 -10.92
CA GLU A 37 -2.25 -6.41 -11.53
C GLU A 37 -2.67 -5.31 -10.56
N GLY A 38 -3.06 -4.14 -11.07
CA GLY A 38 -3.45 -3.04 -10.19
C GLY A 38 -4.12 -1.89 -10.89
N TYR A 39 -4.55 -0.93 -10.09
CA TYR A 39 -5.06 0.37 -10.51
C TYR A 39 -5.01 1.34 -9.34
N ASP A 40 -5.00 2.62 -9.63
CA ASP A 40 -5.07 3.67 -8.61
C ASP A 40 -6.48 4.28 -8.57
N VAL A 41 -6.93 4.58 -7.36
CA VAL A 41 -8.17 5.34 -7.09
C VAL A 41 -7.76 6.64 -6.40
N LEU A 42 -8.12 7.75 -7.01
CA LEU A 42 -7.78 9.09 -6.50
C LEU A 42 -8.95 9.67 -5.69
N ASP A 43 -8.62 10.56 -4.75
CA ASP A 43 -9.62 11.36 -4.04
C ASP A 43 -10.50 12.14 -5.04
N PRO A 44 -11.82 12.14 -4.88
CA PRO A 44 -12.63 11.68 -3.74
C PRO A 44 -13.00 10.18 -3.72
N MET A 45 -12.38 9.34 -4.55
CA MET A 45 -12.61 7.89 -4.66
C MET A 45 -14.02 7.53 -5.19
N ASP A 46 -14.48 8.30 -6.18
CA ASP A 46 -15.76 8.09 -6.83
C ASP A 46 -15.91 6.68 -7.39
N GLY A 47 -17.09 6.07 -7.15
CA GLY A 47 -17.35 4.69 -7.54
C GLY A 47 -16.84 3.61 -6.55
N PHE A 48 -16.11 4.02 -5.48
CA PHE A 48 -15.56 3.14 -4.46
C PHE A 48 -15.96 3.57 -3.03
N PRO A 49 -17.26 3.53 -2.67
CA PRO A 49 -17.74 4.08 -1.39
C PRO A 49 -17.15 3.36 -0.15
N ARG A 50 -16.92 2.04 -0.22
CA ARG A 50 -16.30 1.32 0.90
C ARG A 50 -14.82 1.64 1.06
N LEU A 51 -14.13 1.86 -0.05
CA LEU A 51 -12.74 2.30 -0.05
C LEU A 51 -12.63 3.72 0.54
N ALA A 52 -13.53 4.63 0.15
CA ALA A 52 -13.59 5.99 0.70
C ALA A 52 -13.89 5.99 2.21
N GLU A 53 -14.90 5.23 2.66
CA GLU A 53 -15.22 5.03 4.07
C GLU A 53 -13.97 4.53 4.85
N PHE A 54 -13.31 3.51 4.34
CA PHE A 54 -12.12 2.94 4.98
C PHE A 54 -10.96 3.94 5.04
N ARG A 55 -10.72 4.70 3.96
CA ARG A 55 -9.73 5.77 3.92
C ARG A 55 -9.99 6.80 5.03
N ASP A 56 -11.23 7.25 5.18
CA ASP A 56 -11.61 8.29 6.13
C ASP A 56 -11.43 7.84 7.58
N GLU A 57 -11.90 6.63 7.89
CA GLU A 57 -11.73 6.03 9.23
C GLU A 57 -10.25 5.81 9.56
N LEU A 58 -9.48 5.24 8.64
CA LEU A 58 -8.06 5.00 8.80
C LEU A 58 -7.29 6.31 9.00
N ALA A 59 -7.56 7.33 8.18
CA ALA A 59 -6.94 8.63 8.30
C ALA A 59 -7.29 9.31 9.64
N GLY A 60 -8.56 9.24 10.05
CA GLY A 60 -9.02 9.74 11.34
C GLY A 60 -8.32 9.05 12.51
N LEU A 61 -8.26 7.72 12.49
CA LEU A 61 -7.59 6.91 13.52
C LEU A 61 -6.10 7.26 13.65
N LEU A 62 -5.38 7.27 12.53
CA LEU A 62 -3.94 7.50 12.51
C LEU A 62 -3.58 8.95 12.89
N ARG A 63 -4.36 9.94 12.47
CA ARG A 63 -4.16 11.34 12.90
C ARG A 63 -4.38 11.54 14.39
N ARG A 64 -5.45 10.94 14.96
CA ARG A 64 -5.71 11.04 16.41
C ARG A 64 -4.61 10.39 17.24
N ASN A 65 -4.20 9.18 16.87
CA ASN A 65 -3.17 8.43 17.64
C ASN A 65 -1.75 8.91 17.35
N GLY A 66 -1.49 9.45 16.16
CA GLY A 66 -0.20 9.97 15.75
C GLY A 66 -0.01 11.47 15.99
N ARG A 67 -0.92 12.15 16.71
CA ARG A 67 -0.91 13.63 16.87
C ARG A 67 0.40 14.19 17.42
N ALA A 68 1.12 13.43 18.23
CA ALA A 68 2.42 13.81 18.76
C ALA A 68 3.58 13.65 17.75
N ILE A 69 3.35 12.99 16.62
CA ILE A 69 4.35 12.75 15.58
C ILE A 69 4.26 13.90 14.58
N ALA A 70 5.34 14.66 14.41
CA ALA A 70 5.39 15.78 13.48
C ALA A 70 4.99 15.33 12.07
N GLY A 71 3.99 16.01 11.50
CA GLY A 71 3.44 15.74 10.17
C GLY A 71 2.23 14.82 10.15
N MET A 72 1.89 14.08 11.21
CA MET A 72 0.73 13.19 11.20
C MET A 72 -0.60 13.91 11.24
N ALA A 73 -0.69 15.08 11.85
CA ALA A 73 -1.92 15.86 11.94
C ALA A 73 -2.50 16.24 10.56
N THR A 74 -1.64 16.38 9.55
CA THR A 74 -2.01 16.74 8.18
C THR A 74 -1.94 15.58 7.20
N TRP A 75 -1.71 14.35 7.67
CA TRP A 75 -1.67 13.19 6.79
C TRP A 75 -3.08 12.89 6.25
N TRP A 76 -3.19 12.88 4.94
CA TRP A 76 -4.42 12.58 4.22
C TRP A 76 -4.10 11.76 2.97
N PRO A 77 -4.47 10.48 2.92
CA PRO A 77 -4.23 9.65 1.74
C PRO A 77 -5.24 10.01 0.65
N ASN A 78 -4.77 10.72 -0.34
CA ASN A 78 -5.54 11.14 -1.52
C ASN A 78 -5.39 10.17 -2.70
N GLU A 79 -4.68 9.06 -2.49
CA GLU A 79 -4.48 7.99 -3.47
C GLU A 79 -4.54 6.64 -2.77
N ALA A 80 -5.27 5.70 -3.38
CA ALA A 80 -5.29 4.29 -3.00
C ALA A 80 -4.86 3.43 -4.19
N GLY A 81 -3.66 2.87 -4.13
CA GLY A 81 -3.18 1.90 -5.10
C GLY A 81 -3.69 0.50 -4.76
N VAL A 82 -4.54 -0.06 -5.59
CA VAL A 82 -5.03 -1.44 -5.44
C VAL A 82 -4.12 -2.38 -6.21
N ALA A 83 -3.57 -3.38 -5.53
CA ALA A 83 -2.67 -4.36 -6.13
C ALA A 83 -3.18 -5.78 -5.91
N ARG A 84 -3.11 -6.59 -6.96
CA ARG A 84 -3.45 -8.01 -6.96
C ARG A 84 -2.25 -8.83 -7.41
N TYR A 85 -1.89 -9.82 -6.60
CA TYR A 85 -0.75 -10.71 -6.81
C TYR A 85 -1.26 -12.12 -7.09
N ARG A 86 -0.77 -12.74 -8.16
CA ARG A 86 -1.12 -14.12 -8.51
C ARG A 86 -0.21 -15.12 -7.77
N PRO A 87 -0.67 -16.36 -7.62
CA PRO A 87 0.16 -17.42 -7.07
C PRO A 87 1.46 -17.58 -7.88
N GLY A 88 2.58 -17.65 -7.17
CA GLY A 88 3.89 -17.88 -7.76
C GLY A 88 4.48 -16.71 -8.56
N SER A 89 3.79 -15.53 -8.62
CA SER A 89 4.39 -14.32 -9.21
C SER A 89 5.59 -13.84 -8.38
N ILE A 90 6.53 -13.16 -9.02
CA ILE A 90 7.64 -12.52 -8.28
C ILE A 90 7.16 -11.41 -7.36
N GLY A 91 5.96 -10.88 -7.58
CA GLY A 91 5.44 -9.72 -6.87
C GLY A 91 6.16 -8.43 -7.27
N ILE A 92 6.73 -7.72 -6.30
CA ILE A 92 7.54 -6.51 -6.52
C ILE A 92 8.87 -6.68 -5.81
N THR A 93 9.98 -6.61 -6.56
CA THR A 93 11.33 -6.74 -6.02
C THR A 93 11.71 -5.55 -5.11
N PRO A 94 12.82 -5.62 -4.34
CA PRO A 94 13.18 -4.57 -3.39
C PRO A 94 13.19 -3.18 -4.02
N HIS A 95 12.40 -2.28 -3.46
CA HIS A 95 12.20 -0.92 -3.96
C HIS A 95 11.93 0.08 -2.81
N LEU A 96 12.04 1.35 -3.15
CA LEU A 96 11.52 2.45 -2.36
C LEU A 96 10.25 2.96 -3.01
N ASP A 97 9.24 3.25 -2.22
CA ASP A 97 8.08 4.01 -2.70
C ASP A 97 8.47 5.37 -3.30
N GLY A 98 7.60 5.96 -4.08
CA GLY A 98 7.85 7.27 -4.69
C GLY A 98 8.13 8.36 -3.64
N LYS A 99 9.18 9.18 -3.86
CA LYS A 99 9.53 10.30 -2.96
C LYS A 99 8.48 11.42 -2.89
N TRP A 100 7.52 11.38 -3.79
CA TRP A 100 6.35 12.29 -3.80
C TRP A 100 5.24 11.84 -2.85
N TYR A 101 5.26 10.63 -2.35
CA TYR A 101 4.41 10.20 -1.25
C TYR A 101 4.96 10.80 0.06
N ARG A 102 4.08 11.35 0.87
CA ARG A 102 4.49 12.12 2.04
C ARG A 102 3.96 11.50 3.33
N ARG A 103 4.75 11.66 4.40
CA ARG A 103 4.43 11.27 5.77
C ARG A 103 4.39 9.75 5.98
N LEU A 104 3.34 9.10 5.50
CA LEU A 104 3.07 7.68 5.74
C LEU A 104 2.50 7.03 4.49
N VAL A 105 2.96 5.82 4.21
CA VAL A 105 2.30 4.86 3.31
C VAL A 105 1.75 3.74 4.17
N VAL A 106 0.47 3.41 3.98
CA VAL A 106 -0.19 2.33 4.71
C VAL A 106 -0.64 1.27 3.73
N VAL A 107 -0.07 0.07 3.86
CA VAL A 107 -0.48 -1.09 3.06
C VAL A 107 -1.42 -1.96 3.89
N VAL A 108 -2.62 -2.17 3.36
CA VAL A 108 -3.64 -3.03 3.97
C VAL A 108 -3.81 -4.28 3.12
N THR A 109 -3.68 -5.46 3.71
CA THR A 109 -4.01 -6.70 3.02
C THR A 109 -5.51 -6.98 3.16
N VAL A 110 -6.21 -7.02 2.03
CA VAL A 110 -7.67 -7.24 1.96
C VAL A 110 -7.99 -8.73 1.86
N ASN A 111 -7.21 -9.47 1.08
CA ASN A 111 -7.40 -10.89 0.84
C ASN A 111 -6.08 -11.59 0.55
N GLY A 112 -6.01 -12.89 0.87
CA GLY A 112 -4.83 -13.71 0.65
C GLY A 112 -3.68 -13.36 1.58
N THR A 113 -2.64 -14.17 1.55
CA THR A 113 -1.44 -14.01 2.39
C THR A 113 -0.21 -14.14 1.53
N ALA A 114 0.74 -13.22 1.69
CA ALA A 114 2.04 -13.30 1.04
C ALA A 114 3.13 -12.69 1.92
N PRO A 115 4.39 -13.12 1.74
CA PRO A 115 5.51 -12.51 2.44
C PRO A 115 5.68 -11.03 2.08
N PHE A 116 5.90 -10.23 3.10
CA PHE A 116 6.34 -8.84 3.02
C PHE A 116 7.68 -8.73 3.76
N SER A 117 8.65 -8.11 3.15
CA SER A 117 9.96 -7.92 3.79
C SER A 117 10.41 -6.48 3.73
N VAL A 118 11.02 -6.02 4.83
CA VAL A 118 11.85 -4.81 4.85
C VAL A 118 13.29 -5.22 4.59
N CYS A 119 13.95 -4.49 3.70
CA CYS A 119 15.30 -4.79 3.26
C CYS A 119 16.25 -3.65 3.64
N HIS A 120 17.52 -4.00 3.77
CA HIS A 120 18.59 -3.02 4.01
C HIS A 120 18.78 -2.12 2.79
N ASP A 121 18.74 -2.72 1.61
CA ASP A 121 18.99 -2.05 0.34
C ASP A 121 18.22 -2.71 -0.83
N ARG A 122 18.57 -2.33 -2.04
CA ARG A 122 18.01 -2.87 -3.28
C ARG A 122 18.48 -4.30 -3.59
N ALA A 123 19.60 -4.75 -3.06
CA ALA A 123 20.06 -6.13 -3.24
C ALA A 123 19.13 -7.12 -2.52
N GLY A 124 18.33 -6.62 -1.55
CA GLY A 124 17.27 -7.39 -0.93
C GLY A 124 17.72 -8.14 0.33
N GLU A 125 18.82 -7.71 0.94
CA GLU A 125 19.20 -8.21 2.26
C GLU A 125 18.08 -7.93 3.26
N VAL A 126 17.44 -8.99 3.76
CA VAL A 126 16.23 -8.90 4.57
C VAL A 126 16.58 -8.52 6.00
N ILE A 127 15.99 -7.42 6.49
CA ILE A 127 16.03 -7.01 7.89
C ILE A 127 14.91 -7.67 8.68
N GLU A 128 13.69 -7.65 8.13
CA GLU A 128 12.50 -8.19 8.76
C GLU A 128 11.55 -8.77 7.71
N ARG A 129 10.91 -9.89 8.03
CA ARG A 129 9.96 -10.56 7.14
C ARG A 129 8.78 -11.11 7.94
N TRP A 130 7.58 -10.95 7.37
CA TRP A 130 6.35 -11.53 7.93
C TRP A 130 5.37 -11.92 6.82
N ASP A 131 4.44 -12.78 7.14
CA ASP A 131 3.32 -13.12 6.28
C ASP A 131 2.19 -12.09 6.47
N ALA A 132 2.02 -11.21 5.47
CA ALA A 132 0.97 -10.20 5.47
C ALA A 132 -0.34 -10.81 5.00
N GLY A 133 -1.22 -11.13 5.95
CA GLY A 133 -2.54 -11.72 5.75
C GLY A 133 -3.68 -10.70 5.85
N PRO A 134 -4.95 -11.13 5.62
CA PRO A 134 -6.12 -10.25 5.65
C PRO A 134 -6.24 -9.49 6.97
N GLY A 135 -6.49 -8.19 6.88
CA GLY A 135 -6.59 -7.27 8.02
C GLY A 135 -5.25 -6.78 8.57
N ASN A 136 -4.12 -7.22 8.04
CA ASN A 136 -2.82 -6.68 8.42
C ASN A 136 -2.65 -5.27 7.85
N LEU A 137 -2.15 -4.37 8.71
CA LEU A 137 -1.70 -3.04 8.32
C LEU A 137 -0.17 -2.97 8.43
N THR A 138 0.49 -2.64 7.33
CA THR A 138 1.91 -2.31 7.27
C THR A 138 2.05 -0.81 7.12
N LEU A 139 2.69 -0.15 8.10
CA LEU A 139 2.90 1.28 8.12
C LEU A 139 4.37 1.58 7.78
N MET A 140 4.61 2.30 6.70
CA MET A 140 5.94 2.65 6.23
C MET A 140 6.13 4.15 6.24
N ARG A 141 7.31 4.58 6.71
CA ARG A 141 7.68 5.99 6.66
C ARG A 141 7.78 6.48 5.22
N ALA A 142 7.36 7.72 5.03
CA ALA A 142 7.57 8.46 3.80
C ALA A 142 8.21 9.83 4.13
N PRO A 143 8.74 10.57 3.16
CA PRO A 143 9.40 11.85 3.39
C PRO A 143 8.55 12.81 4.22
N GLY A 144 9.17 13.43 5.22
CA GLY A 144 8.58 14.44 6.08
C GLY A 144 7.85 13.94 7.33
N LEU A 145 7.79 12.61 7.58
CA LEU A 145 7.29 12.08 8.86
C LEU A 145 8.32 12.34 9.96
N ALA A 146 7.84 12.82 11.12
CA ALA A 146 8.67 13.13 12.28
C ALA A 146 9.89 14.05 11.96
N GLY A 147 9.75 14.92 10.95
CA GLY A 147 10.84 15.81 10.52
C GLY A 147 11.91 15.15 9.63
N HIS A 148 11.87 13.85 9.41
CA HIS A 148 12.84 13.18 8.56
C HIS A 148 12.69 13.58 7.09
N ARG A 149 13.80 13.99 6.45
CA ARG A 149 13.83 14.37 5.04
C ARG A 149 13.44 13.20 4.13
N ASP A 150 14.02 12.04 4.39
CA ASP A 150 13.68 10.76 3.74
C ASP A 150 13.92 9.61 4.74
N GLY A 151 12.95 8.79 4.92
CA GLY A 151 13.02 7.64 5.83
C GLY A 151 12.32 6.42 5.23
N ARG A 152 12.15 6.41 3.89
CA ARG A 152 11.51 5.30 3.18
C ARG A 152 12.31 4.01 3.34
N PRO A 153 11.70 2.92 3.78
CA PRO A 153 12.38 1.63 3.82
C PRO A 153 12.43 1.00 2.42
N PHE A 154 13.52 0.34 2.09
CA PHE A 154 13.48 -0.66 1.04
C PHE A 154 12.58 -1.79 1.48
N HIS A 155 11.70 -2.22 0.59
CA HIS A 155 10.78 -3.31 0.87
C HIS A 155 10.45 -4.10 -0.38
N THR A 156 10.01 -5.34 -0.19
CA THR A 156 9.59 -6.25 -1.24
C THR A 156 8.32 -6.97 -0.85
N VAL A 157 7.52 -7.31 -1.83
CA VAL A 157 6.29 -8.09 -1.66
C VAL A 157 6.34 -9.25 -2.63
N GLU A 158 6.35 -10.46 -2.11
CA GLU A 158 6.31 -11.65 -2.94
C GLU A 158 4.88 -12.00 -3.37
N GLY A 159 4.75 -12.79 -4.42
CA GLY A 159 3.48 -13.41 -4.76
C GLY A 159 3.07 -14.45 -3.70
N PRO A 160 1.76 -14.66 -3.51
CA PRO A 160 1.27 -15.68 -2.59
C PRO A 160 1.61 -17.09 -3.10
N ARG A 161 1.83 -18.03 -2.19
CA ARG A 161 2.05 -19.42 -2.56
C ARG A 161 0.79 -20.09 -3.13
N ARG A 162 -0.39 -19.69 -2.65
CA ARG A 162 -1.70 -20.20 -3.07
C ARG A 162 -2.72 -19.08 -3.08
N GLY A 163 -3.69 -19.18 -3.99
CA GLY A 163 -4.74 -18.17 -4.13
C GLY A 163 -4.20 -16.82 -4.60
N THR A 164 -5.03 -15.82 -4.57
CA THR A 164 -4.69 -14.46 -4.97
C THR A 164 -4.61 -13.57 -3.73
N ARG A 165 -3.58 -12.74 -3.63
CA ARG A 165 -3.50 -11.68 -2.62
C ARG A 165 -3.97 -10.36 -3.23
N CYS A 166 -4.81 -9.65 -2.49
CA CYS A 166 -5.21 -8.27 -2.81
C CYS A 166 -4.82 -7.34 -1.67
N SER A 167 -4.21 -6.21 -1.98
CA SER A 167 -3.85 -5.18 -1.00
C SER A 167 -4.16 -3.78 -1.52
N ILE A 168 -4.27 -2.83 -0.60
CA ILE A 168 -4.45 -1.41 -0.87
C ILE A 168 -3.26 -0.68 -0.26
N GLY A 169 -2.60 0.19 -1.05
CA GLY A 169 -1.61 1.13 -0.56
C GLY A 169 -2.21 2.53 -0.46
N PHE A 170 -2.52 3.00 0.75
CA PHE A 170 -2.97 4.37 0.98
C PHE A 170 -1.79 5.33 1.05
N ARG A 171 -1.82 6.39 0.24
CA ARG A 171 -0.69 7.29 0.02
C ARG A 171 -1.14 8.75 0.00
N MET A 172 -0.36 9.62 0.62
CA MET A 172 -0.50 11.07 0.45
C MET A 172 0.40 11.50 -0.71
N ASN A 173 -0.17 11.55 -1.92
CA ASN A 173 0.53 11.92 -3.14
C ASN A 173 0.54 13.44 -3.33
N THR A 174 1.73 14.01 -3.61
CA THR A 174 1.91 15.45 -3.86
C THR A 174 2.17 15.79 -5.32
N ARG A 175 2.13 14.81 -6.23
CA ARG A 175 2.21 15.08 -7.66
C ARG A 175 0.86 15.63 -8.16
N PRO A 176 0.88 16.55 -9.13
CA PRO A 176 -0.34 16.94 -9.84
C PRO A 176 -1.02 15.72 -10.50
N ALA A 177 -2.34 15.70 -10.55
CA ALA A 177 -3.11 14.59 -11.12
C ALA A 177 -2.73 14.26 -12.59
N GLU A 178 -2.30 15.24 -13.36
CA GLU A 178 -1.91 15.08 -14.77
C GLU A 178 -0.59 14.31 -14.98
N THR A 179 0.23 14.17 -13.94
CA THR A 179 1.51 13.45 -14.01
C THR A 179 1.41 12.02 -13.48
N ALA A 180 0.23 11.57 -13.11
CA ALA A 180 -0.02 10.21 -12.64
C ALA A 180 -0.20 9.19 -13.79
N LYS A 181 0.40 9.44 -14.98
CA LYS A 181 0.47 8.42 -16.04
C LYS A 181 1.58 7.41 -15.72
N PRO A 182 1.34 6.13 -16.04
CA PRO A 182 2.21 5.00 -15.69
C PRO A 182 3.62 5.12 -16.23
#